data_184f3e5705928355b4e468f5ff413552
#
_entry.id   184f3e5705928355b4e468f5ff413552
#
_cell.length_a   1.000
_cell.length_b   1.000
_cell.length_c   1.000
_cell.angle_alpha   90.00
_cell.angle_beta   90.00
_cell.angle_gamma   90.00
#
_symmetry.space_group_name_H-M   'P 1'
#
loop_
_entity.id
_entity.type
_entity.pdbx_description
1 polymer ?
#
loop_
_entity_poly.entity_id
_entity_poly.type
_entity_poly.pdbx_seq_one_letter_code
_entity_poly.pdbx_strand_id
1 'polypeptide(L)'
;MMVSTAFLLAASPLPAEIAEAPASPEPRSWVVEYPRVIQPHVEDYRRCLNIANRILAGRPDIERQHRADIPRCAEERTAAVAASNGVLNGARTPMSAAEIDALFDRIGLIHIARGRDLDRQFMRSLSMAEGRAENHDATRPRGLVIELRDASVVKSRLEIEGRGTNSSNETMEAGNAGY
;
A
#
# COMPACT_ATOMS: atom_id res chain seq x y z
N MET A 1 -45.73 -47.64 -32.64
CA MET A 1 -45.58 -46.57 -31.67
C MET A 1 -44.09 -46.22 -31.59
N MET A 2 -43.67 -45.15 -32.28
CA MET A 2 -42.27 -44.68 -32.24
C MET A 2 -42.18 -43.47 -31.30
N VAL A 3 -41.36 -43.59 -30.24
CA VAL A 3 -41.12 -42.53 -29.28
C VAL A 3 -39.85 -41.81 -29.72
N SER A 4 -39.97 -40.57 -30.21
CA SER A 4 -38.84 -39.69 -30.53
C SER A 4 -38.41 -38.98 -29.26
N THR A 5 -37.21 -39.26 -28.77
CA THR A 5 -36.56 -38.54 -27.67
C THR A 5 -35.80 -37.33 -28.24
N ALA A 6 -36.26 -36.13 -27.99
CA ALA A 6 -35.56 -34.91 -28.35
C ALA A 6 -34.52 -34.59 -27.26
N PHE A 7 -33.22 -34.56 -27.61
CA PHE A 7 -32.12 -34.10 -26.79
C PHE A 7 -32.06 -32.56 -26.83
N LEU A 8 -32.39 -31.90 -25.73
CA LEU A 8 -32.15 -30.47 -25.50
C LEU A 8 -30.68 -30.26 -25.11
N LEU A 9 -29.89 -29.75 -26.04
CA LEU A 9 -28.53 -29.23 -25.75
C LEU A 9 -28.69 -27.91 -25.00
N ALA A 10 -28.37 -27.94 -23.69
CA ALA A 10 -28.21 -26.73 -22.88
C ALA A 10 -26.92 -26.00 -23.28
N ALA A 11 -27.07 -24.86 -23.95
CA ALA A 11 -25.95 -23.96 -24.20
C ALA A 11 -25.49 -23.32 -22.87
N SER A 12 -24.30 -23.69 -22.37
CA SER A 12 -23.68 -23.02 -21.23
C SER A 12 -23.34 -21.57 -21.65
N PRO A 13 -23.71 -20.57 -20.84
CA PRO A 13 -23.28 -19.19 -21.12
C PRO A 13 -21.75 -19.11 -20.93
N LEU A 14 -21.06 -18.60 -21.95
CA LEU A 14 -19.65 -18.25 -21.88
C LEU A 14 -19.44 -17.24 -20.73
N PRO A 15 -18.37 -17.37 -19.94
CA PRO A 15 -18.06 -16.37 -18.93
C PRO A 15 -17.90 -15.01 -19.61
N ALA A 16 -18.65 -14.03 -19.13
CA ALA A 16 -18.51 -12.65 -19.59
C ALA A 16 -17.07 -12.21 -19.35
N GLU A 17 -16.36 -11.94 -20.44
CA GLU A 17 -15.04 -11.32 -20.43
C GLU A 17 -15.16 -10.01 -19.63
N ILE A 18 -14.54 -9.97 -18.44
CA ILE A 18 -14.52 -8.78 -17.60
C ILE A 18 -13.74 -7.75 -18.38
N ALA A 19 -14.43 -6.82 -19.03
CA ALA A 19 -13.82 -5.72 -19.74
C ALA A 19 -12.88 -4.99 -18.77
N GLU A 20 -11.60 -5.09 -19.02
CA GLU A 20 -10.56 -4.41 -18.26
C GLU A 20 -10.84 -2.91 -18.34
N ALA A 21 -11.12 -2.28 -17.19
CA ALA A 21 -11.43 -0.86 -17.13
C ALA A 21 -10.29 -0.08 -17.77
N PRO A 22 -10.57 0.91 -18.65
CA PRO A 22 -9.53 1.63 -19.36
C PRO A 22 -8.52 2.21 -18.37
N ALA A 23 -7.24 1.95 -18.61
CA ALA A 23 -6.15 2.46 -17.79
C ALA A 23 -6.27 3.98 -17.69
N SER A 24 -6.14 4.53 -16.48
CA SER A 24 -6.15 5.98 -16.30
C SER A 24 -5.02 6.61 -17.11
N PRO A 25 -5.28 7.72 -17.81
CA PRO A 25 -4.24 8.42 -18.53
C PRO A 25 -3.11 8.80 -17.57
N GLU A 26 -1.87 8.53 -17.97
CA GLU A 26 -0.73 8.91 -17.14
C GLU A 26 -0.52 10.42 -17.17
N PRO A 27 -0.28 11.05 -16.02
CA PRO A 27 0.04 12.47 -15.99
C PRO A 27 1.41 12.69 -16.66
N ARG A 28 1.53 13.70 -17.51
CA ARG A 28 2.79 14.05 -18.18
C ARG A 28 3.87 14.53 -17.21
N SER A 29 3.50 14.96 -16.04
CA SER A 29 4.39 15.41 -14.98
C SER A 29 3.76 15.15 -13.62
N TRP A 30 4.60 14.80 -12.62
CA TRP A 30 4.22 14.68 -11.22
C TRP A 30 4.20 16.02 -10.48
N VAL A 31 4.66 17.08 -11.16
CA VAL A 31 4.72 18.44 -10.63
C VAL A 31 3.55 19.23 -11.17
N VAL A 32 2.89 19.95 -10.29
CA VAL A 32 1.82 20.87 -10.61
C VAL A 32 2.22 22.24 -10.07
N GLU A 33 2.32 23.21 -10.98
CA GLU A 33 2.61 24.61 -10.65
C GLU A 33 1.31 25.40 -10.58
N TYR A 34 1.15 26.21 -9.55
CA TYR A 34 -0.02 27.05 -9.36
C TYR A 34 0.33 28.27 -8.51
N PRO A 35 -0.42 29.39 -8.62
CA PRO A 35 -0.21 30.56 -7.80
C PRO A 35 -0.37 30.26 -6.31
N ARG A 36 0.55 30.75 -5.49
CA ARG A 36 0.57 30.48 -4.04
C ARG A 36 -0.74 30.85 -3.33
N VAL A 37 -1.44 31.83 -3.86
CA VAL A 37 -2.69 32.33 -3.27
C VAL A 37 -3.81 31.28 -3.25
N ILE A 38 -3.80 30.29 -4.15
CA ILE A 38 -4.79 29.20 -4.16
C ILE A 38 -4.30 27.95 -3.43
N GLN A 39 -3.10 27.96 -2.85
CA GLN A 39 -2.53 26.83 -2.11
C GLN A 39 -3.50 26.25 -1.06
N PRO A 40 -4.21 27.02 -0.22
CA PRO A 40 -5.13 26.46 0.76
C PRO A 40 -6.21 25.56 0.11
N HIS A 41 -6.79 26.00 -1.01
CA HIS A 41 -7.84 25.27 -1.71
C HIS A 41 -7.30 23.99 -2.37
N VAL A 42 -6.07 24.03 -2.89
CA VAL A 42 -5.38 22.84 -3.40
C VAL A 42 -5.13 21.84 -2.26
N GLU A 43 -4.71 22.31 -1.09
CA GLU A 43 -4.45 21.47 0.07
C GLU A 43 -5.72 20.82 0.63
N ASP A 44 -6.85 21.53 0.64
CA ASP A 44 -8.13 21.00 1.10
C ASP A 44 -8.59 19.84 0.20
N TYR A 45 -8.54 19.99 -1.11
CA TYR A 45 -8.85 18.90 -2.05
C TYR A 45 -7.89 17.73 -1.88
N ARG A 46 -6.58 17.99 -1.80
CA ARG A 46 -5.57 16.94 -1.56
C ARG A 46 -5.77 16.24 -0.22
N ARG A 47 -6.21 16.92 0.81
CA ARG A 47 -6.54 16.33 2.12
C ARG A 47 -7.70 15.36 1.97
N CYS A 48 -8.78 15.74 1.27
CA CYS A 48 -9.89 14.84 0.99
C CYS A 48 -9.39 13.56 0.29
N LEU A 49 -8.61 13.69 -0.79
CA LEU A 49 -8.07 12.55 -1.54
C LEU A 49 -7.24 11.59 -0.67
N ASN A 50 -6.55 12.09 0.36
CA ASN A 50 -5.63 11.30 1.17
C ASN A 50 -6.21 10.79 2.51
N ILE A 51 -7.42 11.22 2.90
CA ILE A 51 -7.98 10.88 4.21
C ILE A 51 -8.47 9.43 4.32
N ALA A 52 -8.76 8.77 3.21
CA ALA A 52 -9.28 7.41 3.25
C ALA A 52 -8.20 6.40 3.67
N ASN A 53 -8.57 5.51 4.60
CA ASN A 53 -7.72 4.38 4.96
C ASN A 53 -7.57 3.44 3.77
N ARG A 54 -6.34 2.96 3.54
CA ARG A 54 -6.05 2.00 2.46
C ARG A 54 -6.21 0.57 2.94
N ILE A 55 -6.88 -0.24 2.15
CA ILE A 55 -7.01 -1.67 2.40
C ILE A 55 -5.78 -2.35 1.80
N LEU A 56 -4.95 -2.94 2.66
CA LEU A 56 -3.70 -3.60 2.27
C LEU A 56 -3.79 -5.13 2.48
N ALA A 57 -4.98 -5.66 2.77
CA ALA A 57 -5.17 -7.09 2.96
C ALA A 57 -5.07 -7.85 1.62
N GLY A 58 -4.31 -8.93 1.60
CA GLY A 58 -4.11 -9.73 0.41
C GLY A 58 -3.25 -9.02 -0.64
N ARG A 59 -3.71 -9.02 -1.89
CA ARG A 59 -3.09 -8.26 -2.99
C ARG A 59 -3.75 -6.88 -3.06
N PRO A 60 -3.10 -5.82 -2.57
CA PRO A 60 -3.71 -4.49 -2.57
C PRO A 60 -3.87 -3.97 -3.99
N ASP A 61 -4.97 -3.24 -4.21
CA ASP A 61 -5.27 -2.53 -5.43
C ASP A 61 -5.43 -1.05 -5.06
N ILE A 62 -4.29 -0.41 -4.84
CA ILE A 62 -4.25 0.98 -4.36
C ILE A 62 -4.67 1.94 -5.47
N GLU A 63 -4.34 1.64 -6.72
CA GLU A 63 -4.81 2.44 -7.87
C GLU A 63 -6.34 2.52 -7.89
N ARG A 64 -7.03 1.40 -7.75
CA ARG A 64 -8.49 1.38 -7.72
C ARG A 64 -9.07 2.14 -6.53
N GLN A 65 -8.44 2.02 -5.37
CA GLN A 65 -8.84 2.77 -4.17
C GLN A 65 -8.65 4.28 -4.38
N HIS A 66 -7.52 4.71 -4.98
CA HIS A 66 -7.28 6.11 -5.33
C HIS A 66 -8.27 6.62 -6.39
N ARG A 67 -8.63 5.79 -7.36
CA ARG A 67 -9.65 6.12 -8.36
C ARG A 67 -11.03 6.34 -7.72
N ALA A 68 -11.38 5.57 -6.71
CA ALA A 68 -12.63 5.71 -5.96
C ALA A 68 -12.67 6.99 -5.10
N ASP A 69 -11.51 7.57 -4.74
CA ASP A 69 -11.44 8.84 -4.02
C ASP A 69 -11.94 10.02 -4.88
N ILE A 70 -11.78 9.97 -6.20
CA ILE A 70 -12.15 11.08 -7.08
C ILE A 70 -13.65 11.41 -6.96
N PRO A 71 -14.60 10.50 -7.19
CA PRO A 71 -16.02 10.79 -7.01
C PRO A 71 -16.38 11.09 -5.55
N ARG A 72 -15.70 10.49 -4.57
CA ARG A 72 -15.92 10.77 -3.15
C ARG A 72 -15.58 12.21 -2.80
N CYS A 73 -14.55 12.79 -3.42
CA CYS A 73 -14.09 14.18 -3.18
C CYS A 73 -14.58 15.16 -4.26
N ALA A 74 -15.66 14.84 -4.98
CA ALA A 74 -16.17 15.70 -6.06
C ALA A 74 -16.71 17.03 -5.53
N GLU A 75 -17.31 17.05 -4.35
CA GLU A 75 -17.84 18.25 -3.71
C GLU A 75 -16.69 19.19 -3.29
N GLU A 76 -15.68 18.66 -2.62
CA GLU A 76 -14.49 19.40 -2.22
C GLU A 76 -13.72 19.95 -3.42
N ARG A 77 -13.64 19.16 -4.52
CA ARG A 77 -13.07 19.64 -5.78
C ARG A 77 -13.83 20.84 -6.29
N THR A 78 -15.15 20.76 -6.34
CA THR A 78 -16.02 21.85 -6.84
C THR A 78 -15.87 23.10 -5.99
N ALA A 79 -15.87 22.96 -4.66
CA ALA A 79 -15.67 24.07 -3.73
C ALA A 79 -14.28 24.71 -3.90
N ALA A 80 -13.23 23.89 -4.03
CA ALA A 80 -11.87 24.36 -4.23
C ALA A 80 -11.67 25.09 -5.56
N VAL A 81 -12.28 24.60 -6.65
CA VAL A 81 -12.28 25.27 -7.96
C VAL A 81 -12.99 26.63 -7.86
N ALA A 82 -14.18 26.68 -7.26
CA ALA A 82 -14.94 27.92 -7.10
C ALA A 82 -14.18 28.97 -6.26
N ALA A 83 -13.62 28.56 -5.12
CA ALA A 83 -12.82 29.42 -4.26
C ALA A 83 -11.55 29.92 -4.97
N SER A 84 -10.85 29.07 -5.71
CA SER A 84 -9.68 29.43 -6.50
C SER A 84 -9.99 30.48 -7.57
N ASN A 85 -11.12 30.31 -8.28
CA ASN A 85 -11.61 31.29 -9.25
C ASN A 85 -11.90 32.64 -8.57
N GLY A 86 -12.54 32.63 -7.39
CA GLY A 86 -12.84 33.84 -6.64
C GLY A 86 -11.59 34.60 -6.24
N VAL A 87 -10.56 33.91 -5.74
CA VAL A 87 -9.30 34.54 -5.28
C VAL A 87 -8.45 35.03 -6.46
N LEU A 88 -8.47 34.36 -7.60
CA LEU A 88 -7.68 34.74 -8.78
C LEU A 88 -8.37 35.77 -9.64
N ASN A 89 -9.64 36.05 -9.40
CA ASN A 89 -10.35 37.12 -10.12
C ASN A 89 -9.74 38.49 -9.76
N GLY A 90 -9.09 39.11 -10.76
CA GLY A 90 -8.37 40.38 -10.58
C GLY A 90 -6.96 40.27 -9.98
N ALA A 91 -6.42 39.04 -9.81
CA ALA A 91 -5.04 38.83 -9.38
C ALA A 91 -4.03 39.23 -10.46
N ARG A 92 -2.76 39.52 -10.03
CA ARG A 92 -1.67 39.84 -10.97
C ARG A 92 -1.28 38.67 -11.88
N THR A 93 -1.54 37.44 -11.43
CA THR A 93 -1.26 36.23 -12.17
C THR A 93 -2.60 35.52 -12.44
N PRO A 94 -3.37 35.99 -13.43
CA PRO A 94 -4.67 35.41 -13.71
C PRO A 94 -4.50 34.00 -14.30
N MET A 95 -5.31 33.06 -13.82
CA MET A 95 -5.58 31.80 -14.48
C MET A 95 -7.04 31.83 -14.95
N SER A 96 -7.28 31.32 -16.13
CA SER A 96 -8.65 31.14 -16.60
C SER A 96 -9.37 30.05 -15.80
N ALA A 97 -10.69 30.10 -15.75
CA ALA A 97 -11.49 29.06 -15.10
C ALA A 97 -11.19 27.66 -15.65
N ALA A 98 -10.92 27.55 -16.96
CA ALA A 98 -10.55 26.29 -17.60
C ALA A 98 -9.16 25.78 -17.14
N GLU A 99 -8.19 26.67 -16.94
CA GLU A 99 -6.86 26.29 -16.41
C GLU A 99 -6.93 25.84 -14.97
N ILE A 100 -7.77 26.51 -14.15
CA ILE A 100 -8.02 26.10 -12.77
C ILE A 100 -8.69 24.71 -12.73
N ASP A 101 -9.70 24.49 -13.53
CA ASP A 101 -10.38 23.20 -13.62
C ASP A 101 -9.41 22.09 -14.06
N ALA A 102 -8.63 22.32 -15.12
CA ALA A 102 -7.58 21.41 -15.58
C ALA A 102 -6.48 21.14 -14.53
N LEU A 103 -6.15 22.13 -13.69
CA LEU A 103 -5.23 21.99 -12.56
C LEU A 103 -5.75 20.95 -11.55
N PHE A 104 -7.02 21.06 -11.14
CA PHE A 104 -7.63 20.14 -10.18
C PHE A 104 -7.81 18.74 -10.77
N ASP A 105 -8.12 18.62 -12.06
CA ASP A 105 -8.13 17.34 -12.76
C ASP A 105 -6.75 16.69 -12.77
N ARG A 106 -5.70 17.45 -13.05
CA ARG A 106 -4.32 16.96 -13.00
C ARG A 106 -3.93 16.46 -11.60
N ILE A 107 -4.35 17.15 -10.53
CA ILE A 107 -4.11 16.71 -9.15
C ILE A 107 -4.78 15.33 -8.93
N GLY A 108 -6.00 15.14 -9.41
CA GLY A 108 -6.70 13.86 -9.35
C GLY A 108 -5.97 12.75 -10.12
N LEU A 109 -5.50 13.03 -11.33
CA LEU A 109 -4.72 12.08 -12.14
C LEU A 109 -3.40 11.69 -11.46
N ILE A 110 -2.70 12.65 -10.86
CA ILE A 110 -1.49 12.38 -10.09
C ILE A 110 -1.80 11.49 -8.89
N HIS A 111 -2.91 11.72 -8.20
CA HIS A 111 -3.33 10.88 -7.08
C HIS A 111 -3.54 9.43 -7.52
N ILE A 112 -4.25 9.19 -8.62
CA ILE A 112 -4.46 7.84 -9.19
C ILE A 112 -3.13 7.20 -9.59
N ALA A 113 -2.28 7.93 -10.30
CA ALA A 113 -0.99 7.41 -10.76
C ALA A 113 -0.04 7.05 -9.61
N ARG A 114 -0.10 7.78 -8.48
CA ARG A 114 0.60 7.39 -7.23
C ARG A 114 0.11 6.05 -6.70
N GLY A 115 -1.19 5.78 -6.74
CA GLY A 115 -1.75 4.48 -6.39
C GLY A 115 -1.13 3.36 -7.20
N ARG A 116 -1.05 3.53 -8.51
CA ARG A 116 -0.40 2.57 -9.44
C ARG A 116 1.08 2.36 -9.12
N ASP A 117 1.81 3.42 -8.77
CA ASP A 117 3.22 3.28 -8.37
C ASP A 117 3.37 2.50 -7.07
N LEU A 118 2.49 2.72 -6.10
CA LEU A 118 2.47 1.97 -4.85
C LEU A 118 2.17 0.49 -5.11
N ASP A 119 1.22 0.17 -5.98
CA ASP A 119 0.93 -1.21 -6.38
C ASP A 119 2.17 -1.87 -7.03
N ARG A 120 2.84 -1.16 -7.94
CA ARG A 120 4.09 -1.64 -8.57
C ARG A 120 5.22 -1.86 -7.55
N GLN A 121 5.35 -0.96 -6.57
CA GLN A 121 6.35 -1.09 -5.50
C GLN A 121 6.05 -2.29 -4.60
N PHE A 122 4.78 -2.45 -4.23
CA PHE A 122 4.33 -3.57 -3.42
C PHE A 122 4.59 -4.91 -4.12
N MET A 123 4.22 -5.03 -5.39
CA MET A 123 4.46 -6.24 -6.18
C MET A 123 5.95 -6.58 -6.29
N ARG A 124 6.81 -5.57 -6.52
CA ARG A 124 8.26 -5.77 -6.52
C ARG A 124 8.79 -6.26 -5.17
N SER A 125 8.26 -5.70 -4.07
CA SER A 125 8.66 -6.11 -2.73
C SER A 125 8.25 -7.54 -2.40
N LEU A 126 7.06 -7.96 -2.84
CA LEU A 126 6.61 -9.35 -2.72
C LEU A 126 7.51 -10.31 -3.50
N SER A 127 7.76 -10.03 -4.78
CA SER A 127 8.63 -10.87 -5.62
C SER A 127 10.04 -11.00 -5.04
N MET A 128 10.61 -9.91 -4.50
CA MET A 128 11.90 -9.99 -3.81
C MET A 128 11.86 -10.77 -2.49
N ALA A 129 10.73 -10.75 -1.79
CA ALA A 129 10.56 -11.52 -0.56
C ALA A 129 10.41 -13.01 -0.87
N GLU A 130 9.64 -13.37 -1.90
CA GLU A 130 9.49 -14.74 -2.40
C GLU A 130 10.83 -15.31 -2.85
N GLY A 131 11.59 -14.59 -3.68
CA GLY A 131 12.93 -15.03 -4.11
C GLY A 131 13.93 -15.19 -2.95
N ARG A 132 13.82 -14.38 -1.90
CA ARG A 132 14.64 -14.57 -0.67
C ARG A 132 14.22 -15.81 0.11
N ALA A 133 12.91 -16.08 0.20
CA ALA A 133 12.40 -17.27 0.86
C ALA A 133 12.83 -18.54 0.11
N GLU A 134 12.71 -18.56 -1.21
CA GLU A 134 13.18 -19.68 -2.05
C GLU A 134 14.68 -19.92 -1.91
N ASN A 135 15.51 -18.85 -1.96
CA ASN A 135 16.95 -18.98 -1.74
C ASN A 135 17.29 -19.48 -0.34
N HIS A 136 16.58 -19.01 0.67
CA HIS A 136 16.76 -19.47 2.05
C HIS A 136 16.41 -20.95 2.18
N ASP A 137 15.30 -21.39 1.58
CA ASP A 137 14.89 -22.80 1.63
C ASP A 137 15.82 -23.71 0.80
N ALA A 138 16.37 -23.20 -0.32
CA ALA A 138 17.34 -23.92 -1.14
C ALA A 138 18.71 -24.03 -0.46
N THR A 139 19.12 -23.01 0.29
CA THR A 139 20.44 -22.97 0.97
C THR A 139 20.38 -23.50 2.40
N ARG A 140 19.17 -23.62 2.97
CA ARG A 140 18.97 -24.20 4.29
C ARG A 140 19.38 -25.67 4.26
N PRO A 141 20.36 -26.09 5.09
CA PRO A 141 20.71 -27.49 5.20
C PRO A 141 19.44 -28.28 5.55
N ARG A 142 19.03 -29.19 4.68
CA ARG A 142 17.87 -30.08 4.91
C ARG A 142 18.17 -30.94 6.12
N GLY A 143 17.59 -30.55 7.25
CA GLY A 143 17.84 -31.17 8.53
C GLY A 143 19.10 -30.62 9.16
N LEU A 144 18.94 -29.80 10.20
CA LEU A 144 19.97 -29.67 11.20
C LEU A 144 20.03 -31.03 11.90
N VAL A 145 20.70 -31.99 11.28
CA VAL A 145 21.16 -33.17 11.99
C VAL A 145 22.29 -32.63 12.88
N ILE A 146 21.90 -32.13 14.06
CA ILE A 146 22.85 -31.98 15.15
C ILE A 146 23.19 -33.43 15.54
N GLU A 147 24.14 -33.99 14.84
CA GLU A 147 24.80 -35.19 15.30
C GLU A 147 25.54 -34.78 16.57
N LEU A 148 24.87 -34.90 17.71
CA LEU A 148 25.49 -34.74 19.02
C LEU A 148 26.46 -35.90 19.19
N ARG A 149 27.63 -35.77 18.54
CA ARG A 149 28.72 -36.78 18.66
C ARG A 149 29.20 -36.89 20.13
N ASP A 150 28.90 -35.89 20.94
CA ASP A 150 29.27 -35.91 22.34
C ASP A 150 28.20 -35.15 23.18
N ALA A 151 27.32 -35.91 23.83
CA ALA A 151 26.33 -35.35 24.74
C ALA A 151 26.90 -34.60 25.93
N SER A 152 28.19 -34.81 26.26
CA SER A 152 28.90 -34.14 27.35
C SER A 152 29.14 -32.66 27.05
N VAL A 153 29.33 -32.29 25.77
CA VAL A 153 29.57 -30.90 25.34
C VAL A 153 28.31 -30.02 25.53
N VAL A 154 27.13 -30.56 25.29
CA VAL A 154 25.87 -29.82 25.50
C VAL A 154 25.59 -29.66 26.98
N LYS A 155 25.86 -30.68 27.77
CA LYS A 155 25.66 -30.63 29.21
C LYS A 155 26.56 -29.59 29.86
N SER A 156 27.84 -29.53 29.48
CA SER A 156 28.79 -28.53 30.00
C SER A 156 28.40 -27.10 29.62
N ARG A 157 27.86 -26.90 28.43
CA ARG A 157 27.41 -25.55 27.98
C ARG A 157 26.17 -25.07 28.73
N LEU A 158 25.18 -25.93 28.95
CA LEU A 158 23.98 -25.59 29.75
C LEU A 158 24.34 -25.35 31.24
N GLU A 159 25.33 -26.08 31.79
CA GLU A 159 25.80 -25.87 33.16
C GLU A 159 26.53 -24.53 33.29
N ILE A 160 27.28 -24.10 32.28
CA ILE A 160 27.97 -22.81 32.27
C ILE A 160 26.98 -21.66 32.18
N GLU A 161 25.96 -21.75 31.31
CA GLU A 161 24.91 -20.73 31.17
C GLU A 161 24.03 -20.67 32.43
N GLY A 162 23.70 -21.80 33.06
CA GLY A 162 22.94 -21.86 34.32
C GLY A 162 23.69 -21.28 35.52
N ARG A 163 25.03 -21.39 35.54
CA ARG A 163 25.84 -20.83 36.60
C ARG A 163 26.04 -19.31 36.50
N GLY A 164 26.00 -18.77 35.25
CA GLY A 164 26.08 -17.33 35.00
C GLY A 164 24.87 -16.55 35.48
N THR A 165 23.65 -17.15 35.41
CA THR A 165 22.41 -16.50 35.85
C THR A 165 22.22 -16.47 37.36
N ASN A 166 22.76 -17.44 38.08
CA ASN A 166 22.67 -17.46 39.57
C ASN A 166 23.69 -16.52 40.25
N SER A 167 24.84 -16.24 39.63
CA SER A 167 25.81 -15.32 40.21
C SER A 167 25.40 -13.84 40.16
N SER A 168 24.46 -13.49 39.27
CA SER A 168 23.97 -12.11 39.16
C SER A 168 22.89 -11.76 40.17
N ASN A 169 22.21 -12.73 40.78
CA ASN A 169 21.16 -12.50 41.76
C ASN A 169 21.70 -12.43 43.23
N GLU A 170 22.85 -12.99 43.53
CA GLU A 170 23.38 -12.94 44.88
C GLU A 170 24.06 -11.61 45.27
N THR A 171 24.37 -10.75 44.29
CA THR A 171 25.05 -9.47 44.55
C THR A 171 24.08 -8.30 44.78
N MET A 172 22.77 -8.49 44.68
CA MET A 172 21.77 -7.42 44.89
C MET A 172 21.10 -7.43 46.27
N GLU A 173 21.27 -8.44 47.09
CA GLU A 173 20.62 -8.52 48.42
C GLU A 173 21.45 -8.05 49.61
N ALA A 174 22.73 -7.68 49.41
CA ALA A 174 23.64 -7.26 50.51
C ALA A 174 23.79 -5.74 50.66
N GLY A 175 22.95 -4.91 50.05
CA GLY A 175 23.11 -3.45 49.98
C GLY A 175 22.05 -2.58 50.64
N ASN A 176 21.11 -3.11 51.44
CA ASN A 176 20.13 -2.26 52.10
C ASN A 176 19.89 -2.57 53.57
N ALA A 177 20.95 -2.36 54.39
CA ALA A 177 20.81 -2.22 55.84
C ALA A 177 21.84 -1.18 56.32
N GLY A 178 21.35 0.06 56.54
CA GLY A 178 22.14 1.03 57.28
C GLY A 178 22.03 2.48 56.83
N TYR A 179 21.24 3.23 57.58
CA TYR A 179 21.04 4.66 57.80
C TYR A 179 19.80 5.26 57.18
#